data_b7764fbd14ab945243d5ed1be37dc621
#
_entry.id   b7764fbd14ab945243d5ed1be37dc621
#
_cell.length_a   1.000
_cell.length_b   1.000
_cell.length_c   1.000
_cell.angle_alpha   90.00
_cell.angle_beta   90.00
_cell.angle_gamma   90.00
#
_symmetry.space_group_name_H-M   'P 1'
#
loop_
_entity.id
_entity.type
_entity.pdbx_description
1 polymer ?
#
loop_
_entity_poly.entity_id
_entity_poly.type
_entity_poly.pdbx_seq_one_letter_code
_entity_poly.pdbx_strand_id
1 'polypeptide(L)'
;GIGSVQNYMYSNVVFGGLKVPHNDYVQMSCDSGIIGVVLYLLAVFVIIVHSFVVYQKYTDVSIKMCAIVAGSSMAGVALTMYTDNVVNYSMATLSYPFGFYGMMLGLIKGEK
;
A
#
# COMPACT_ATOMS: atom_id res chain seq x y z
N GLY A 1 12.68 -9.44 12.72
CA GLY A 1 13.47 -8.73 11.73
C GLY A 1 13.12 -9.14 10.31
N ILE A 2 13.63 -8.44 9.31
CA ILE A 2 13.34 -8.69 7.90
C ILE A 2 13.62 -10.16 7.52
N GLY A 3 12.63 -10.82 6.92
CA GLY A 3 12.72 -12.22 6.52
C GLY A 3 12.55 -13.23 7.67
N SER A 4 12.27 -12.80 8.88
CA SER A 4 12.13 -13.69 10.04
C SER A 4 10.98 -14.70 9.88
N VAL A 5 9.85 -14.27 9.32
CA VAL A 5 8.69 -15.14 9.04
C VAL A 5 9.04 -16.19 7.99
N GLN A 6 9.68 -15.77 6.91
CA GLN A 6 10.09 -16.69 5.84
C GLN A 6 11.04 -17.76 6.39
N ASN A 7 12.06 -17.35 7.14
CA ASN A 7 13.01 -18.27 7.77
C ASN A 7 12.30 -19.25 8.72
N TYR A 8 11.35 -18.76 9.52
CA TYR A 8 10.57 -19.60 10.42
C TYR A 8 9.71 -20.60 9.65
N MET A 9 9.02 -20.19 8.59
CA MET A 9 8.18 -21.07 7.78
C MET A 9 9.00 -22.10 6.99
N TYR A 10 10.18 -21.72 6.49
CA TYR A 10 11.09 -22.65 5.83
C TYR A 10 11.64 -23.72 6.76
N SER A 11 11.88 -23.39 8.03
CA SER A 11 12.43 -24.31 9.02
C SER A 11 11.40 -25.25 9.66
N ASN A 12 10.09 -24.93 9.52
CA ASN A 12 9.00 -25.68 10.13
C ASN A 12 8.15 -26.41 9.08
N VAL A 13 8.31 -27.74 9.00
CA VAL A 13 7.55 -28.62 8.09
C VAL A 13 6.04 -28.61 8.38
N VAL A 14 5.62 -28.12 9.53
CA VAL A 14 4.22 -28.07 10.00
C VAL A 14 3.29 -27.28 9.06
N PHE A 15 3.83 -26.35 8.29
CA PHE A 15 3.05 -25.50 7.38
C PHE A 15 2.85 -26.10 5.98
N GLY A 16 3.05 -27.40 5.78
CA GLY A 16 2.70 -28.08 4.53
C GLY A 16 3.38 -27.54 3.27
N GLY A 17 4.61 -26.98 3.40
CA GLY A 17 5.34 -26.40 2.28
C GLY A 17 5.01 -24.94 1.94
N LEU A 18 4.15 -24.29 2.70
CA LEU A 18 3.95 -22.85 2.58
C LEU A 18 5.24 -22.11 2.96
N LYS A 19 5.72 -21.27 2.04
CA LYS A 19 7.00 -20.56 2.19
C LYS A 19 6.83 -19.13 2.70
N VAL A 20 5.63 -18.57 2.58
CA VAL A 20 5.29 -17.21 2.96
C VAL A 20 3.86 -17.16 3.51
N PRO A 21 3.57 -16.31 4.49
CA PRO A 21 2.19 -16.08 4.92
C PRO A 21 1.41 -15.38 3.80
N HIS A 22 0.19 -15.83 3.52
CA HIS A 22 -0.70 -15.13 2.57
C HIS A 22 -1.39 -13.93 3.23
N ASN A 23 -0.61 -13.06 3.84
CA ASN A 23 -1.08 -11.82 4.47
C ASN A 23 0.12 -10.90 4.71
N ASP A 24 0.19 -9.81 3.95
CA ASP A 24 1.30 -8.85 4.06
C ASP A 24 1.36 -8.14 5.41
N TYR A 25 0.21 -7.93 6.08
CA TYR A 25 0.22 -7.31 7.41
C TYR A 25 0.84 -8.21 8.47
N VAL A 26 0.59 -9.52 8.41
CA VAL A 26 1.25 -10.49 9.29
C VAL A 26 2.74 -10.50 9.03
N GLN A 27 3.17 -10.55 7.78
CA GLN A 27 4.57 -10.50 7.43
C GLN A 27 5.22 -9.20 7.91
N MET A 28 4.60 -8.04 7.61
CA MET A 28 5.10 -6.74 8.02
C MET A 28 5.19 -6.60 9.55
N SER A 29 4.22 -7.16 10.30
CA SER A 29 4.26 -7.14 11.76
C SER A 29 5.44 -7.94 12.33
N CYS A 30 5.80 -9.05 11.69
CA CYS A 30 6.96 -9.83 12.09
C CYS A 30 8.30 -9.19 11.67
N ASP A 31 8.32 -8.53 10.51
CA ASP A 31 9.54 -7.93 9.95
C ASP A 31 9.86 -6.56 10.58
N SER A 32 8.86 -5.72 10.75
CA SER A 32 9.00 -4.31 11.19
C SER A 32 8.35 -4.04 12.56
N GLY A 33 7.73 -5.05 13.16
CA GLY A 33 6.96 -4.91 14.37
C GLY A 33 5.65 -4.15 14.17
N ILE A 34 4.86 -4.07 15.24
CA ILE A 34 3.55 -3.40 15.22
C ILE A 34 3.66 -1.91 14.87
N ILE A 35 4.76 -1.26 15.23
CA ILE A 35 5.02 0.15 14.92
C ILE A 35 5.10 0.35 13.41
N GLY A 36 5.80 -0.54 12.70
CA GLY A 36 5.90 -0.49 11.23
C GLY A 36 4.53 -0.62 10.56
N VAL A 37 3.69 -1.55 11.02
CA VAL A 37 2.32 -1.72 10.52
C VAL A 37 1.49 -0.47 10.76
N VAL A 38 1.54 0.12 11.96
CA VAL A 38 0.79 1.33 12.29
C VAL A 38 1.21 2.50 11.41
N LEU A 39 2.52 2.72 11.23
CA LEU A 39 3.03 3.78 10.37
C LEU A 39 2.61 3.60 8.91
N TYR A 40 2.63 2.36 8.42
CA TYR A 40 2.17 2.03 7.08
C TYR A 40 0.66 2.33 6.91
N LEU A 41 -0.17 1.86 7.84
CA LEU A 41 -1.62 2.12 7.80
C LEU A 41 -1.95 3.61 7.89
N LEU A 42 -1.20 4.38 8.70
CA LEU A 42 -1.33 5.84 8.75
C LEU A 42 -1.00 6.48 7.40
N ALA A 43 0.08 6.05 6.75
CA ALA A 43 0.45 6.56 5.42
C ALA A 43 -0.64 6.25 4.38
N VAL A 44 -1.14 5.02 4.35
CA VAL A 44 -2.27 4.61 3.49
C VAL A 44 -3.49 5.48 3.74
N PHE A 45 -3.87 5.66 5.00
CA PHE A 45 -5.01 6.48 5.39
C PHE A 45 -4.85 7.94 4.93
N VAL A 46 -3.69 8.54 5.16
CA VAL A 46 -3.41 9.92 4.74
C VAL A 46 -3.53 10.07 3.22
N ILE A 47 -2.99 9.13 2.43
CA ILE A 47 -3.08 9.19 0.97
C ILE A 47 -4.53 9.10 0.51
N ILE A 48 -5.32 8.18 1.05
CA ILE A 48 -6.74 8.02 0.69
C ILE A 48 -7.53 9.29 1.03
N VAL A 49 -7.40 9.80 2.27
CA VAL A 49 -8.13 10.99 2.72
C VAL A 49 -7.69 12.23 1.93
N HIS A 50 -6.38 12.40 1.70
CA HIS A 50 -5.89 13.54 0.92
C HIS A 50 -6.38 13.48 -0.53
N SER A 51 -6.36 12.31 -1.17
CA SER A 51 -6.92 12.11 -2.51
C SER A 51 -8.40 12.48 -2.57
N PHE A 52 -9.19 12.08 -1.57
CA PHE A 52 -10.61 12.43 -1.48
C PHE A 52 -10.80 13.94 -1.31
N VAL A 53 -10.04 14.60 -0.44
CA VAL A 53 -10.11 16.06 -0.24
C VAL A 53 -9.75 16.80 -1.53
N VAL A 54 -8.70 16.37 -2.23
CA VAL A 54 -8.29 16.96 -3.52
C VAL A 54 -9.40 16.81 -4.56
N TYR A 55 -10.00 15.62 -4.67
CA TYR A 55 -11.13 15.38 -5.58
C TYR A 55 -12.30 16.33 -5.35
N GLN A 56 -12.59 16.65 -4.08
CA GLN A 56 -13.68 17.59 -3.73
C GLN A 56 -13.31 19.05 -3.97
N LYS A 57 -12.05 19.41 -3.77
CA LYS A 57 -11.59 20.79 -3.78
C LYS A 57 -11.32 21.33 -5.18
N TYR A 58 -10.74 20.51 -6.07
CA TYR A 58 -10.29 20.97 -7.39
C TYR A 58 -11.34 20.67 -8.46
N THR A 59 -11.41 21.53 -9.48
CA THR A 59 -12.32 21.39 -10.61
C THR A 59 -11.65 20.83 -11.86
N ASP A 60 -10.32 20.92 -11.96
CA ASP A 60 -9.56 20.38 -13.07
C ASP A 60 -9.73 18.86 -13.17
N VAL A 61 -10.06 18.40 -14.38
CA VAL A 61 -10.38 16.98 -14.65
C VAL A 61 -9.15 16.10 -14.44
N SER A 62 -7.95 16.57 -14.82
CA SER A 62 -6.73 15.78 -14.71
C SER A 62 -6.35 15.54 -13.25
N ILE A 63 -6.48 16.59 -12.40
CA ILE A 63 -6.26 16.48 -10.96
C ILE A 63 -7.26 15.50 -10.33
N LYS A 64 -8.54 15.62 -10.67
CA LYS A 64 -9.59 14.74 -10.16
C LYS A 64 -9.37 13.28 -10.56
N MET A 65 -9.00 13.03 -11.81
CA MET A 65 -8.70 11.68 -12.29
C MET A 65 -7.51 11.07 -11.54
N CYS A 66 -6.41 11.81 -11.39
CA CYS A 66 -5.27 11.34 -10.61
C CYS A 66 -5.65 11.07 -9.15
N ALA A 67 -6.46 11.93 -8.53
CA ALA A 67 -6.93 11.76 -7.16
C ALA A 67 -7.79 10.50 -6.98
N ILE A 68 -8.76 10.26 -7.88
CA ILE A 68 -9.58 9.04 -7.85
C ILE A 68 -8.70 7.80 -7.99
N VAL A 69 -7.83 7.77 -9.00
CA VAL A 69 -6.98 6.59 -9.25
C VAL A 69 -6.03 6.35 -8.09
N ALA A 70 -5.39 7.39 -7.55
CA ALA A 70 -4.50 7.27 -6.39
C ALA A 70 -5.23 6.71 -5.16
N GLY A 71 -6.36 7.31 -4.78
CA GLY A 71 -7.12 6.92 -3.59
C GLY A 71 -7.72 5.52 -3.72
N SER A 72 -8.37 5.20 -4.85
CA SER A 72 -9.00 3.90 -5.06
C SER A 72 -7.99 2.76 -5.21
N SER A 73 -6.89 2.98 -5.94
CA SER A 73 -5.84 1.95 -6.05
C SER A 73 -5.14 1.72 -4.72
N MET A 74 -4.88 2.76 -3.91
CA MET A 74 -4.31 2.60 -2.57
C MET A 74 -5.25 1.80 -1.65
N ALA A 75 -6.56 2.08 -1.67
CA ALA A 75 -7.55 1.32 -0.92
C ALA A 75 -7.61 -0.14 -1.39
N GLY A 76 -7.58 -0.38 -2.70
CA GLY A 76 -7.56 -1.72 -3.29
C GLY A 76 -6.33 -2.52 -2.85
N VAL A 77 -5.14 -1.93 -2.91
CA VAL A 77 -3.90 -2.58 -2.44
C VAL A 77 -3.99 -2.90 -0.95
N ALA A 78 -4.45 -1.96 -0.12
CA ALA A 78 -4.59 -2.18 1.31
C ALA A 78 -5.55 -3.33 1.65
N LEU A 79 -6.62 -3.51 0.89
CA LEU A 79 -7.56 -4.63 1.04
C LEU A 79 -6.94 -5.96 0.59
N THR A 80 -6.26 -5.97 -0.55
CA THR A 80 -5.66 -7.21 -1.08
C THR A 80 -4.51 -7.71 -0.21
N MET A 81 -3.77 -6.83 0.45
CA MET A 81 -2.72 -7.20 1.41
C MET A 81 -3.23 -8.03 2.60
N TYR A 82 -4.53 -7.98 2.89
CA TYR A 82 -5.13 -8.79 3.95
C TYR A 82 -5.28 -10.27 3.53
N THR A 83 -5.48 -10.53 2.25
CA THR A 83 -5.77 -11.87 1.72
C THR A 83 -4.62 -12.49 0.96
N ASP A 84 -3.61 -11.70 0.59
CA ASP A 84 -2.46 -12.17 -0.19
C ASP A 84 -1.21 -11.34 0.09
N ASN A 85 -0.06 -11.84 -0.37
CA ASN A 85 1.24 -11.19 -0.30
C ASN A 85 1.51 -10.30 -1.53
N VAL A 86 0.71 -9.27 -1.68
CA VAL A 86 0.74 -8.37 -2.85
C VAL A 86 2.07 -7.61 -2.94
N VAL A 87 2.60 -7.18 -1.79
CA VAL A 87 3.86 -6.42 -1.72
C VAL A 87 5.07 -7.30 -2.07
N ASN A 88 5.05 -8.56 -1.71
CA ASN A 88 6.15 -9.49 -2.02
C ASN A 88 6.19 -9.94 -3.47
N TYR A 89 5.02 -10.16 -4.07
CA TYR A 89 4.95 -10.68 -5.44
C TYR A 89 5.08 -9.60 -6.49
N SER A 90 4.75 -8.36 -6.17
CA SER A 90 4.76 -7.30 -7.15
C SER A 90 5.06 -5.93 -6.54
N MET A 91 6.32 -5.55 -6.55
CA MET A 91 6.71 -4.16 -6.28
C MET A 91 5.97 -3.15 -7.18
N ALA A 92 5.54 -3.59 -8.37
CA ALA A 92 4.76 -2.78 -9.30
C ALA A 92 3.38 -2.39 -8.72
N THR A 93 2.79 -3.20 -7.85
CA THR A 93 1.44 -2.95 -7.31
C THR A 93 1.38 -1.64 -6.52
N LEU A 94 2.39 -1.34 -5.72
CA LEU A 94 2.48 -0.07 -4.98
C LEU A 94 2.91 1.11 -5.86
N SER A 95 3.55 0.86 -6.99
CA SER A 95 3.98 1.95 -7.89
C SER A 95 2.80 2.71 -8.50
N TYR A 96 1.67 2.06 -8.74
CA TYR A 96 0.47 2.71 -9.28
C TYR A 96 -0.11 3.76 -8.32
N PRO A 97 -0.51 3.42 -7.07
CA PRO A 97 -1.07 4.44 -6.17
C PRO A 97 -0.08 5.56 -5.86
N PHE A 98 1.19 5.26 -5.65
CA PHE A 98 2.20 6.29 -5.40
C PHE A 98 2.51 7.13 -6.64
N GLY A 99 2.54 6.53 -7.85
CA GLY A 99 2.73 7.23 -9.10
C GLY A 99 1.61 8.24 -9.37
N PHE A 100 0.35 7.80 -9.30
CA PHE A 100 -0.79 8.71 -9.49
C PHE A 100 -0.91 9.76 -8.39
N TYR A 101 -0.57 9.41 -7.16
CA TYR A 101 -0.51 10.39 -6.07
C TYR A 101 0.56 11.46 -6.32
N GLY A 102 1.74 11.06 -6.78
CA GLY A 102 2.81 11.98 -7.18
C GLY A 102 2.42 12.88 -8.35
N MET A 103 1.76 12.32 -9.38
CA MET A 103 1.21 13.10 -10.50
C MET A 103 0.19 14.13 -10.03
N MET A 104 -0.74 13.73 -9.17
CA MET A 104 -1.72 14.64 -8.55
C MET A 104 -1.04 15.83 -7.86
N LEU A 105 -0.03 15.54 -7.03
CA LEU A 105 0.72 16.60 -6.34
C LEU A 105 1.47 17.54 -7.29
N GLY A 106 2.03 17.00 -8.37
CA GLY A 106 2.71 17.76 -9.41
C GLY A 106 1.76 18.70 -10.14
N LEU A 107 0.58 18.23 -10.51
CA LEU A 107 -0.45 19.06 -11.17
C LEU A 107 -0.93 20.20 -10.26
N ILE A 108 -1.22 19.91 -8.98
CA ILE A 108 -1.62 20.94 -8.00
C ILE A 108 -0.55 22.03 -7.85
N LYS A 109 0.73 21.64 -7.88
CA LYS A 109 1.83 22.61 -7.79
C LYS A 109 1.94 23.48 -9.03
N GLY A 110 1.61 22.93 -10.20
CA GLY A 110 1.63 23.65 -11.47
C GLY A 110 0.49 24.68 -11.64
N GLU A 111 -0.62 24.52 -10.89
CA GLU A 111 -1.74 25.51 -10.89
C GLU A 111 -1.48 26.75 -10.03
N LYS A 112 -0.45 26.75 -9.20
CA LYS A 112 -0.05 27.90 -8.37
C LYS A 112 0.91 28.82 -9.10
#